data_21285a6cc4dfaa76652e4cc572cb2196
#
_entry.id   21285a6cc4dfaa76652e4cc572cb2196
#
_cell.length_a   1.000
_cell.length_b   1.000
_cell.length_c   1.000
_cell.angle_alpha   90.00
_cell.angle_beta   90.00
_cell.angle_gamma   90.00
#
_symmetry.space_group_name_H-M   'P 1'
#
loop_
_entity.id
_entity.type
_entity.pdbx_description
1 polymer ?
#
loop_
_entity_poly.entity_id
_entity_poly.type
_entity_poly.pdbx_seq_one_letter_code
_entity_poly.pdbx_strand_id
1 'polypeptide(L)'
;PANLVTDSDGKPKFEKYVPFDSYVVTIENYPYPYAIGSRIWEMPCMVPSDWEAQHLHGSSNPVTVRDWEAAIDATVLKQGVFNFVFHPHGWVKITQMIEWIDHITAKHDSNVKFLSFREARERLTNNLLGGQALRADNGQDNGIRLLDLNNDGFMDAVIGNEHLRQTRVWDPQAKRWKTTTFPVQLVQIATDGTRTDAGIRFGILQPSDNASFFISNNHEKGIWHFDGETWIEDPAMLRGLGQALKTVDTTRDNGVRLRDTDNDGICEIIVGNPDTQAVLKWVPSRKQWQPATFNLPPGVT
;
A
#
# COMPACT_ATOMS: atom_id res chain seq x y z
N PRO A 1 7.79 5.72 19.07
CA PRO A 1 8.78 5.03 19.88
C PRO A 1 8.62 3.51 19.77
N ALA A 2 9.74 2.77 19.66
CA ALA A 2 9.70 1.31 19.48
C ALA A 2 8.84 0.59 20.53
N ASN A 3 8.80 1.09 21.76
CA ASN A 3 8.02 0.50 22.85
C ASN A 3 6.49 0.52 22.68
N LEU A 4 5.95 1.20 21.69
CA LEU A 4 4.51 1.13 21.38
C LEU A 4 4.16 -0.11 20.58
N VAL A 5 5.04 -0.56 19.71
CA VAL A 5 4.82 -1.69 18.79
C VAL A 5 5.67 -2.92 19.12
N THR A 6 6.65 -2.80 20.04
CA THR A 6 7.46 -3.91 20.53
C THR A 6 7.22 -4.14 22.01
N ASP A 7 7.28 -5.40 22.44
CA ASP A 7 7.24 -5.79 23.85
C ASP A 7 8.64 -5.67 24.53
N SER A 8 8.72 -6.08 25.80
CA SER A 8 9.96 -6.03 26.57
C SER A 8 11.09 -6.90 25.97
N ASP A 9 10.74 -7.90 25.17
CA ASP A 9 11.68 -8.87 24.58
C ASP A 9 12.07 -8.46 23.16
N GLY A 10 11.63 -7.27 22.71
CA GLY A 10 11.91 -6.72 21.38
C GLY A 10 11.09 -7.34 20.26
N LYS A 11 10.07 -8.15 20.58
CA LYS A 11 9.17 -8.77 19.59
C LYS A 11 8.01 -7.85 19.24
N PRO A 12 7.40 -7.99 18.05
CA PRO A 12 6.18 -7.27 17.70
C PRO A 12 5.07 -7.53 18.72
N LYS A 13 4.57 -6.47 19.35
CA LYS A 13 3.62 -6.53 20.48
C LYS A 13 2.30 -7.20 20.12
N PHE A 14 1.82 -6.98 18.90
CA PHE A 14 0.50 -7.42 18.45
C PHE A 14 0.52 -8.74 17.68
N GLU A 15 1.70 -9.27 17.36
CA GLU A 15 1.87 -10.56 16.68
C GLU A 15 1.23 -11.72 17.47
N LYS A 16 1.22 -11.66 18.81
CA LYS A 16 0.57 -12.64 19.68
C LYS A 16 -0.94 -12.81 19.44
N TYR A 17 -1.59 -11.82 18.81
CA TYR A 17 -3.01 -11.86 18.49
C TYR A 17 -3.31 -12.42 17.11
N VAL A 18 -2.29 -12.66 16.32
CA VAL A 18 -2.44 -13.20 14.97
C VAL A 18 -2.82 -14.67 15.03
N PRO A 19 -3.97 -15.08 14.45
CA PRO A 19 -4.46 -16.44 14.59
C PRO A 19 -3.67 -17.49 13.79
N PHE A 20 -2.90 -17.05 12.79
CA PHE A 20 -2.07 -17.92 11.94
C PHE A 20 -1.03 -17.09 11.16
N ASP A 21 0.08 -17.69 10.75
CA ASP A 21 1.26 -17.04 10.18
C ASP A 21 1.01 -16.17 8.94
N SER A 22 -0.04 -16.48 8.17
CA SER A 22 -0.41 -15.69 6.97
C SER A 22 -1.26 -14.45 7.28
N TYR A 23 -1.61 -14.23 8.52
CA TYR A 23 -2.38 -13.05 8.92
C TYR A 23 -1.46 -11.82 9.05
N VAL A 24 -1.89 -10.68 8.54
CA VAL A 24 -1.10 -9.44 8.56
C VAL A 24 -1.44 -8.61 9.78
N VAL A 25 -0.41 -8.25 10.57
CA VAL A 25 -0.55 -7.27 11.65
C VAL A 25 -0.46 -5.88 11.08
N THR A 26 -1.61 -5.24 10.92
CA THR A 26 -1.69 -3.95 10.23
C THR A 26 -1.16 -2.79 11.06
N ILE A 27 -1.21 -2.85 12.41
CA ILE A 27 -0.75 -1.75 13.27
C ILE A 27 0.75 -1.50 13.13
N GLU A 28 1.57 -2.56 13.12
CA GLU A 28 3.01 -2.41 12.98
C GLU A 28 3.42 -2.08 11.55
N ASN A 29 2.79 -2.73 10.57
CA ASN A 29 3.25 -2.71 9.20
C ASN A 29 2.49 -1.72 8.31
N TYR A 30 1.16 -1.69 8.41
CA TYR A 30 0.34 -0.90 7.49
C TYR A 30 -1.01 -0.49 8.10
N PRO A 31 -1.06 0.54 8.98
CA PRO A 31 -2.29 0.97 9.64
C PRO A 31 -3.14 1.89 8.75
N TYR A 32 -3.25 1.59 7.46
CA TYR A 32 -3.95 2.42 6.49
C TYR A 32 -5.02 1.64 5.73
N PRO A 33 -6.11 2.31 5.31
CA PRO A 33 -6.99 1.75 4.29
C PRO A 33 -6.22 1.54 2.98
N TYR A 34 -6.60 0.52 2.23
CA TYR A 34 -6.03 0.26 0.91
C TYR A 34 -7.10 0.01 -0.15
N ALA A 35 -6.71 0.02 -1.41
CA ALA A 35 -7.63 -0.14 -2.52
C ALA A 35 -7.54 -1.53 -3.13
N ILE A 36 -8.64 -2.28 -3.13
CA ILE A 36 -8.77 -3.56 -3.82
C ILE A 36 -9.19 -3.31 -5.26
N GLY A 37 -8.38 -3.82 -6.21
CA GLY A 37 -8.63 -3.65 -7.65
C GLY A 37 -8.76 -2.19 -8.08
N SER A 38 -8.15 -1.26 -7.33
CA SER A 38 -8.21 0.20 -7.54
C SER A 38 -9.64 0.78 -7.56
N ARG A 39 -10.60 0.10 -6.95
CA ARG A 39 -12.03 0.49 -6.99
C ARG A 39 -12.76 0.41 -5.66
N ILE A 40 -12.27 -0.37 -4.72
CA ILE A 40 -12.93 -0.63 -3.44
C ILE A 40 -11.97 -0.26 -2.32
N TRP A 41 -12.42 0.57 -1.37
CA TRP A 41 -11.69 0.80 -0.14
C TRP A 41 -11.84 -0.40 0.79
N GLU A 42 -10.73 -0.95 1.23
CA GLU A 42 -10.65 -1.86 2.36
C GLU A 42 -10.18 -1.09 3.59
N MET A 43 -10.91 -1.23 4.68
CA MET A 43 -10.56 -0.69 5.99
C MET A 43 -10.29 -1.88 6.92
N PRO A 44 -9.03 -2.34 7.01
CA PRO A 44 -8.71 -3.56 7.73
C PRO A 44 -9.07 -3.44 9.21
N CYS A 45 -9.59 -4.53 9.78
CA CYS A 45 -9.77 -4.64 11.22
C CYS A 45 -8.39 -4.65 11.89
N MET A 46 -8.21 -3.79 12.88
CA MET A 46 -6.99 -3.75 13.67
C MET A 46 -7.01 -4.83 14.75
N VAL A 47 -5.88 -5.47 14.99
CA VAL A 47 -5.71 -6.40 16.11
C VAL A 47 -5.14 -5.66 17.32
N PRO A 48 -5.60 -6.04 18.54
CA PRO A 48 -6.58 -7.07 18.79
C PRO A 48 -8.02 -6.55 18.65
N SER A 49 -8.89 -7.33 18.02
CA SER A 49 -10.34 -7.20 18.28
C SER A 49 -10.67 -7.81 19.65
N ASP A 50 -11.90 -7.71 20.08
CA ASP A 50 -12.34 -8.36 21.33
C ASP A 50 -12.30 -9.90 21.20
N TRP A 51 -12.43 -10.44 19.99
CA TRP A 51 -12.38 -11.87 19.73
C TRP A 51 -10.98 -12.48 19.98
N GLU A 52 -9.93 -11.91 19.39
CA GLU A 52 -8.56 -12.37 19.62
C GLU A 52 -8.16 -12.14 21.09
N ALA A 53 -8.54 -10.99 21.65
CA ALA A 53 -8.21 -10.66 23.03
C ALA A 53 -8.83 -11.65 24.03
N GLN A 54 -10.11 -12.01 23.86
CA GLN A 54 -10.76 -12.95 24.76
C GLN A 54 -10.22 -14.38 24.61
N HIS A 55 -9.81 -14.79 23.40
CA HIS A 55 -9.19 -16.09 23.18
C HIS A 55 -7.80 -16.19 23.84
N LEU A 56 -7.04 -15.12 23.81
CA LEU A 56 -5.70 -15.10 24.39
C LEU A 56 -5.70 -14.88 25.91
N HIS A 57 -6.54 -13.98 26.42
CA HIS A 57 -6.49 -13.50 27.80
C HIS A 57 -7.73 -13.85 28.64
N GLY A 58 -8.79 -14.34 28.02
CA GLY A 58 -10.11 -14.48 28.65
C GLY A 58 -10.93 -13.19 28.60
N SER A 59 -12.24 -13.36 28.73
CA SER A 59 -13.20 -12.24 28.67
C SER A 59 -12.96 -11.21 29.76
N SER A 60 -13.13 -9.95 29.41
CA SER A 60 -13.02 -8.81 30.34
C SER A 60 -11.65 -8.66 31.02
N ASN A 61 -10.58 -9.15 30.41
CA ASN A 61 -9.23 -9.04 30.96
C ASN A 61 -8.71 -7.60 30.85
N PRO A 62 -8.12 -7.02 31.92
CA PRO A 62 -7.55 -5.68 31.88
C PRO A 62 -6.38 -5.51 30.89
N VAL A 63 -5.67 -6.61 30.54
CA VAL A 63 -4.61 -6.59 29.51
C VAL A 63 -5.16 -6.13 28.17
N THR A 64 -6.38 -6.50 27.83
CA THR A 64 -7.04 -6.12 26.58
C THR A 64 -7.12 -4.61 26.40
N VAL A 65 -7.53 -3.88 27.45
CA VAL A 65 -7.63 -2.41 27.40
C VAL A 65 -6.24 -1.78 27.18
N ARG A 66 -5.24 -2.22 27.94
CA ARG A 66 -3.86 -1.72 27.78
C ARG A 66 -3.30 -1.96 26.37
N ASP A 67 -3.60 -3.11 25.78
CA ASP A 67 -3.16 -3.41 24.42
C ASP A 67 -3.93 -2.58 23.38
N TRP A 68 -5.22 -2.29 23.59
CA TRP A 68 -5.98 -1.34 22.77
C TRP A 68 -5.45 0.09 22.88
N GLU A 69 -5.10 0.55 24.08
CA GLU A 69 -4.47 1.85 24.30
C GLU A 69 -3.14 1.95 23.54
N ALA A 70 -2.31 0.92 23.64
CA ALA A 70 -1.04 0.87 22.90
C ALA A 70 -1.25 0.83 21.37
N ALA A 71 -2.28 0.11 20.91
CA ALA A 71 -2.61 0.00 19.48
C ALA A 71 -3.07 1.34 18.90
N ILE A 72 -3.95 2.06 19.61
CA ILE A 72 -4.39 3.38 19.16
C ILE A 72 -3.26 4.41 19.22
N ASP A 73 -2.41 4.36 20.26
CA ASP A 73 -1.24 5.22 20.37
C ASP A 73 -0.28 5.04 19.19
N ALA A 74 -0.02 3.79 18.81
CA ALA A 74 0.80 3.48 17.62
C ALA A 74 0.14 3.98 16.33
N THR A 75 -1.17 3.81 16.20
CA THR A 75 -1.93 4.27 15.03
C THR A 75 -1.91 5.79 14.91
N VAL A 76 -2.04 6.52 16.02
CA VAL A 76 -1.95 7.99 16.02
C VAL A 76 -0.55 8.45 15.62
N LEU A 77 0.50 7.79 16.13
CA LEU A 77 1.87 8.09 15.75
C LEU A 77 2.12 7.93 14.25
N LYS A 78 1.53 6.89 13.66
CA LYS A 78 1.60 6.60 12.22
C LYS A 78 0.58 7.39 11.39
N GLN A 79 -0.26 8.21 12.02
CA GLN A 79 -1.33 8.98 11.37
C GLN A 79 -2.27 8.10 10.53
N GLY A 80 -2.53 6.90 11.03
CA GLY A 80 -3.31 5.85 10.37
C GLY A 80 -4.80 5.90 10.63
N VAL A 81 -5.47 4.80 10.30
CA VAL A 81 -6.89 4.57 10.57
C VAL A 81 -7.03 3.34 11.46
N PHE A 82 -7.72 3.48 12.58
CA PHE A 82 -8.01 2.37 13.48
C PHE A 82 -9.47 1.93 13.29
N ASN A 83 -9.67 0.79 12.63
CA ASN A 83 -10.98 0.18 12.48
C ASN A 83 -11.15 -0.89 13.57
N PHE A 84 -12.02 -0.61 14.53
CA PHE A 84 -12.22 -1.46 15.68
C PHE A 84 -13.47 -2.33 15.53
N VAL A 85 -13.32 -3.63 15.75
CA VAL A 85 -14.41 -4.60 15.76
C VAL A 85 -14.59 -5.16 17.17
N PHE A 86 -15.81 -5.15 17.66
CA PHE A 86 -16.17 -5.77 18.94
C PHE A 86 -17.57 -6.39 18.89
N HIS A 87 -17.84 -7.32 19.81
CA HIS A 87 -19.09 -8.03 19.90
C HIS A 87 -19.81 -7.68 21.21
N PRO A 88 -21.12 -7.33 21.17
CA PRO A 88 -21.87 -6.89 22.36
C PRO A 88 -22.39 -8.05 23.23
N HIS A 89 -21.65 -9.16 23.33
CA HIS A 89 -22.10 -10.34 24.08
C HIS A 89 -21.18 -10.77 25.25
N GLY A 90 -20.47 -9.80 25.84
CA GLY A 90 -19.86 -10.02 27.16
C GLY A 90 -18.38 -10.43 27.12
N TRP A 91 -17.69 -10.39 26.00
CA TRP A 91 -16.24 -10.54 25.96
C TRP A 91 -15.51 -9.32 26.51
N VAL A 92 -16.18 -8.17 26.45
CA VAL A 92 -15.70 -6.89 26.97
C VAL A 92 -16.79 -6.23 27.82
N LYS A 93 -16.40 -5.62 28.93
CA LYS A 93 -17.32 -4.81 29.77
C LYS A 93 -17.46 -3.41 29.19
N ILE A 94 -18.63 -2.81 29.37
CA ILE A 94 -18.88 -1.43 28.98
C ILE A 94 -17.88 -0.45 29.65
N THR A 95 -17.46 -0.74 30.89
CA THR A 95 -16.44 0.06 31.59
C THR A 95 -15.10 0.04 30.93
N GLN A 96 -14.70 -1.06 30.29
CA GLN A 96 -13.46 -1.17 29.53
C GLN A 96 -13.53 -0.37 28.22
N MET A 97 -14.68 -0.33 27.57
CA MET A 97 -14.91 0.53 26.41
C MET A 97 -14.84 2.01 26.78
N ILE A 98 -15.42 2.39 27.92
CA ILE A 98 -15.35 3.77 28.45
C ILE A 98 -13.89 4.13 28.76
N GLU A 99 -13.17 3.28 29.48
CA GLU A 99 -11.75 3.48 29.82
C GLU A 99 -10.91 3.72 28.56
N TRP A 100 -11.10 2.91 27.52
CA TRP A 100 -10.39 3.06 26.25
C TRP A 100 -10.74 4.37 25.51
N ILE A 101 -12.03 4.74 25.46
CA ILE A 101 -12.48 6.01 24.87
C ILE A 101 -11.94 7.21 25.65
N ASP A 102 -11.95 7.14 26.99
CA ASP A 102 -11.41 8.19 27.86
C ASP A 102 -9.89 8.35 27.65
N HIS A 103 -9.14 7.25 27.50
CA HIS A 103 -7.73 7.30 27.13
C HIS A 103 -7.52 8.05 25.80
N ILE A 104 -8.29 7.69 24.77
CA ILE A 104 -8.20 8.34 23.45
C ILE A 104 -8.44 9.85 23.56
N THR A 105 -9.52 10.23 24.23
CA THR A 105 -9.90 11.63 24.34
C THR A 105 -8.95 12.43 25.22
N ALA A 106 -8.50 11.88 26.34
CA ALA A 106 -7.58 12.55 27.24
C ALA A 106 -6.16 12.70 26.66
N LYS A 107 -5.67 11.71 25.92
CA LYS A 107 -4.30 11.68 25.42
C LYS A 107 -4.14 12.30 24.04
N HIS A 108 -5.10 12.11 23.16
CA HIS A 108 -4.98 12.47 21.75
C HIS A 108 -5.89 13.61 21.32
N ASP A 109 -6.98 13.89 22.05
CA ASP A 109 -7.92 14.99 21.82
C ASP A 109 -8.22 15.20 20.30
N SER A 110 -7.95 16.38 19.79
CA SER A 110 -8.22 16.75 18.39
C SER A 110 -7.42 15.98 17.34
N ASN A 111 -6.38 15.23 17.74
CA ASN A 111 -5.60 14.38 16.82
C ASN A 111 -6.37 13.12 16.39
N VAL A 112 -7.39 12.71 17.13
CA VAL A 112 -8.25 11.57 16.80
C VAL A 112 -9.64 12.03 16.45
N LYS A 113 -10.25 11.42 15.45
CA LYS A 113 -11.65 11.63 15.06
C LYS A 113 -12.36 10.29 15.01
N PHE A 114 -13.47 10.18 15.71
CA PHE A 114 -14.39 9.07 15.57
C PHE A 114 -15.26 9.31 14.34
N LEU A 115 -15.20 8.39 13.38
CA LEU A 115 -15.83 8.55 12.07
C LEU A 115 -16.63 7.30 11.72
N SER A 116 -17.73 7.48 11.01
CA SER A 116 -18.34 6.40 10.24
C SER A 116 -17.49 6.08 9.00
N PHE A 117 -17.69 4.91 8.40
CA PHE A 117 -17.01 4.56 7.14
C PHE A 117 -17.29 5.55 6.00
N ARG A 118 -18.48 6.17 5.98
CA ARG A 118 -18.82 7.21 5.02
C ARG A 118 -17.91 8.44 5.19
N GLU A 119 -17.81 8.95 6.41
CA GLU A 119 -16.97 10.10 6.74
C GLU A 119 -15.47 9.79 6.53
N ALA A 120 -15.02 8.58 6.89
CA ALA A 120 -13.66 8.12 6.61
C ALA A 120 -13.37 8.14 5.10
N ARG A 121 -14.26 7.57 4.28
CA ARG A 121 -14.14 7.61 2.82
C ARG A 121 -14.12 9.04 2.27
N GLU A 122 -14.98 9.94 2.78
CA GLU A 122 -15.00 11.34 2.37
C GLU A 122 -13.68 12.04 2.68
N ARG A 123 -13.09 11.76 3.85
CA ARG A 123 -11.76 12.28 4.20
C ARG A 123 -10.66 11.72 3.31
N LEU A 124 -10.66 10.42 3.03
CA LEU A 124 -9.72 9.81 2.09
C LEU A 124 -9.81 10.47 0.71
N THR A 125 -11.03 10.67 0.19
CA THR A 125 -11.25 11.36 -1.08
C THR A 125 -10.71 12.79 -1.06
N ASN A 126 -11.07 13.57 -0.06
CA ASN A 126 -10.73 15.00 -0.03
C ASN A 126 -9.28 15.26 0.33
N ASN A 127 -8.72 14.52 1.30
CA ASN A 127 -7.38 14.77 1.81
C ASN A 127 -6.31 13.94 1.09
N LEU A 128 -6.42 12.61 1.10
CA LEU A 128 -5.43 11.73 0.49
C LEU A 128 -5.44 11.86 -1.04
N LEU A 129 -6.62 11.83 -1.65
CA LEU A 129 -6.75 11.85 -3.09
C LEU A 129 -6.94 13.25 -3.70
N GLY A 130 -6.90 14.32 -2.87
CA GLY A 130 -7.01 15.70 -3.34
C GLY A 130 -8.34 16.00 -4.05
N GLY A 131 -9.44 15.38 -3.61
CA GLY A 131 -10.76 15.52 -4.19
C GLY A 131 -11.07 14.53 -5.33
N GLN A 132 -10.13 13.68 -5.70
CA GLN A 132 -10.35 12.66 -6.73
C GLN A 132 -11.08 11.45 -6.16
N ALA A 133 -12.10 10.96 -6.86
CA ALA A 133 -12.76 9.72 -6.47
C ALA A 133 -11.89 8.51 -6.86
N LEU A 134 -11.86 7.48 -6.01
CA LEU A 134 -11.14 6.24 -6.31
C LEU A 134 -11.71 5.54 -7.57
N ARG A 135 -13.02 5.64 -7.77
CA ARG A 135 -13.72 5.14 -8.96
C ARG A 135 -14.18 6.29 -9.83
N ALA A 136 -14.12 6.12 -11.14
CA ALA A 136 -14.75 6.97 -12.10
C ALA A 136 -16.30 6.88 -12.00
N ASP A 137 -17.03 7.78 -12.63
CA ASP A 137 -18.49 7.85 -12.58
C ASP A 137 -19.18 6.57 -13.09
N ASN A 138 -18.55 5.88 -14.04
CA ASN A 138 -18.99 4.58 -14.54
C ASN A 138 -18.62 3.39 -13.64
N GLY A 139 -18.05 3.63 -12.47
CA GLY A 139 -17.65 2.62 -11.50
C GLY A 139 -16.31 1.91 -11.78
N GLN A 140 -15.62 2.28 -12.85
CA GLN A 140 -14.33 1.71 -13.24
C GLN A 140 -13.15 2.38 -12.52
N ASP A 141 -11.92 1.87 -12.74
CA ASP A 141 -10.67 2.41 -12.19
C ASP A 141 -10.47 3.87 -12.63
N ASN A 142 -10.29 4.76 -11.68
CA ASN A 142 -10.03 6.19 -11.94
C ASN A 142 -8.54 6.53 -12.03
N GLY A 143 -7.68 5.53 -12.19
CA GLY A 143 -6.25 5.76 -12.32
C GLY A 143 -5.61 6.29 -11.05
N ILE A 144 -5.87 5.64 -9.91
CA ILE A 144 -5.27 5.98 -8.63
C ILE A 144 -4.53 4.78 -8.07
N ARG A 145 -3.30 5.00 -7.58
CA ARG A 145 -2.51 3.98 -6.86
C ARG A 145 -2.02 4.56 -5.55
N LEU A 146 -2.05 3.71 -4.52
CA LEU A 146 -1.61 4.04 -3.17
C LEU A 146 -0.37 3.21 -2.85
N LEU A 147 0.69 3.86 -2.45
CA LEU A 147 1.95 3.24 -2.08
C LEU A 147 2.79 4.23 -1.27
N ASP A 148 3.81 3.73 -0.59
CA ASP A 148 4.85 4.54 0.02
C ASP A 148 5.91 4.81 -1.07
N LEU A 149 6.00 6.07 -1.51
CA LEU A 149 6.86 6.43 -2.64
C LEU A 149 8.31 6.71 -2.26
N ASN A 150 8.52 7.17 -1.04
CA ASN A 150 9.82 7.61 -0.53
C ASN A 150 10.32 6.77 0.65
N ASN A 151 9.65 5.63 0.92
CA ASN A 151 9.97 4.68 1.98
C ASN A 151 10.04 5.31 3.39
N ASP A 152 9.15 6.27 3.66
CA ASP A 152 9.08 6.94 4.96
C ASP A 152 8.05 6.33 5.93
N GLY A 153 7.35 5.28 5.49
CA GLY A 153 6.34 4.55 6.25
C GLY A 153 4.96 5.20 6.24
N PHE A 154 4.75 6.26 5.47
CA PHE A 154 3.44 6.89 5.28
C PHE A 154 2.88 6.59 3.89
N MET A 155 1.55 6.66 3.79
CA MET A 155 0.87 6.41 2.52
C MET A 155 0.88 7.64 1.64
N ASP A 156 1.30 7.44 0.39
CA ASP A 156 1.25 8.42 -0.67
C ASP A 156 0.23 8.01 -1.74
N ALA A 157 -0.01 8.90 -2.70
CA ALA A 157 -0.93 8.64 -3.79
C ALA A 157 -0.36 9.10 -5.14
N VAL A 158 -0.57 8.26 -6.15
CA VAL A 158 -0.32 8.60 -7.55
C VAL A 158 -1.64 8.60 -8.29
N ILE A 159 -1.91 9.67 -9.04
CA ILE A 159 -3.11 9.87 -9.84
C ILE A 159 -2.66 10.03 -11.30
N GLY A 160 -3.23 9.24 -12.19
CA GLY A 160 -2.90 9.27 -13.61
C GLY A 160 -4.13 8.94 -14.46
N ASN A 161 -5.01 9.92 -14.66
CA ASN A 161 -6.20 9.80 -15.50
C ASN A 161 -6.24 10.95 -16.54
N GLU A 162 -7.34 11.04 -17.29
CA GLU A 162 -7.53 12.07 -18.33
C GLU A 162 -7.60 13.49 -17.81
N HIS A 163 -7.93 13.67 -16.53
CA HIS A 163 -8.14 14.98 -15.92
C HIS A 163 -6.93 15.43 -15.09
N LEU A 164 -6.21 14.48 -14.50
CA LEU A 164 -5.14 14.80 -13.56
C LEU A 164 -4.00 13.77 -13.63
N ARG A 165 -2.77 14.27 -13.70
CA ARG A 165 -1.55 13.49 -13.51
C ARG A 165 -0.76 14.11 -12.37
N GLN A 166 -0.84 13.50 -11.19
CA GLN A 166 -0.29 14.06 -9.97
C GLN A 166 0.25 12.96 -9.05
N THR A 167 1.40 13.22 -8.49
CA THR A 167 1.96 12.51 -7.34
C THR A 167 1.72 13.35 -6.10
N ARG A 168 1.29 12.73 -5.02
CA ARG A 168 1.01 13.35 -3.73
C ARG A 168 1.81 12.61 -2.67
N VAL A 169 2.80 13.26 -2.08
CA VAL A 169 3.65 12.72 -1.02
C VAL A 169 3.27 13.40 0.29
N TRP A 170 3.02 12.61 1.32
CA TRP A 170 2.70 13.13 2.64
C TRP A 170 3.99 13.59 3.35
N ASP A 171 3.97 14.80 3.88
CA ASP A 171 5.03 15.30 4.76
C ASP A 171 4.52 15.22 6.21
N PRO A 172 4.92 14.20 7.00
CA PRO A 172 4.38 13.96 8.33
C PRO A 172 4.79 15.03 9.35
N GLN A 173 5.88 15.73 9.09
CA GLN A 173 6.37 16.81 9.97
C GLN A 173 5.60 18.10 9.72
N ALA A 174 5.46 18.47 8.45
CA ALA A 174 4.72 19.66 8.05
C ALA A 174 3.20 19.43 8.03
N LYS A 175 2.75 18.19 8.17
CA LYS A 175 1.34 17.74 8.08
C LYS A 175 0.64 18.29 6.84
N ARG A 176 1.29 18.15 5.69
CA ARG A 176 0.79 18.63 4.40
C ARG A 176 1.22 17.72 3.26
N TRP A 177 0.47 17.79 2.16
CA TRP A 177 0.80 17.12 0.92
C TRP A 177 1.80 17.97 0.11
N LYS A 178 2.89 17.35 -0.32
CA LYS A 178 3.73 17.84 -1.43
C LYS A 178 3.19 17.22 -2.71
N THR A 179 3.11 17.99 -3.77
CA THR A 179 2.56 17.54 -5.04
C THR A 179 3.52 17.82 -6.18
N THR A 180 3.65 16.84 -7.08
CA THR A 180 4.39 16.97 -8.33
C THR A 180 3.65 16.28 -9.46
N THR A 181 4.09 16.47 -10.69
CA THR A 181 3.47 15.81 -11.86
C THR A 181 3.81 14.33 -11.89
N PHE A 182 2.80 13.48 -12.15
CA PHE A 182 3.03 12.09 -12.54
C PHE A 182 3.18 12.01 -14.07
N PRO A 183 4.21 11.35 -14.62
CA PRO A 183 4.55 11.50 -16.03
C PRO A 183 3.58 10.82 -17.00
N VAL A 184 2.92 9.73 -16.59
CA VAL A 184 2.11 8.87 -17.47
C VAL A 184 0.66 8.73 -17.00
N GLN A 185 -0.20 8.11 -17.80
CA GLN A 185 -1.55 7.71 -17.37
C GLN A 185 -1.52 6.30 -16.78
N LEU A 186 -2.23 6.09 -15.68
CA LEU A 186 -2.42 4.77 -15.04
C LEU A 186 -3.52 3.95 -15.70
N VAL A 187 -4.41 4.61 -16.43
CA VAL A 187 -5.51 3.97 -17.16
C VAL A 187 -5.54 4.46 -18.61
N GLN A 188 -5.84 3.57 -19.53
CA GLN A 188 -6.18 3.88 -20.91
C GLN A 188 -7.69 3.98 -21.04
N ILE A 189 -8.16 4.95 -21.80
CA ILE A 189 -9.61 5.22 -21.97
C ILE A 189 -9.96 5.06 -23.45
N ALA A 190 -10.81 4.09 -23.73
CA ALA A 190 -11.34 3.87 -25.06
C ALA A 190 -12.39 4.92 -25.43
N THR A 191 -12.73 5.01 -26.72
CA THR A 191 -13.71 5.97 -27.24
C THR A 191 -15.12 5.77 -26.66
N ASP A 192 -15.44 4.57 -26.22
CA ASP A 192 -16.70 4.24 -25.54
C ASP A 192 -16.69 4.54 -24.03
N GLY A 193 -15.59 5.10 -23.51
CA GLY A 193 -15.41 5.40 -22.09
C GLY A 193 -14.93 4.20 -21.24
N THR A 194 -14.68 3.04 -21.85
CA THR A 194 -14.10 1.89 -21.14
C THR A 194 -12.70 2.21 -20.67
N ARG A 195 -12.39 1.89 -19.40
CA ARG A 195 -11.10 2.13 -18.77
C ARG A 195 -10.36 0.82 -18.54
N THR A 196 -9.12 0.75 -18.94
CA THR A 196 -8.26 -0.41 -18.77
C THR A 196 -6.93 -0.01 -18.14
N ASP A 197 -6.26 -0.95 -17.48
CA ASP A 197 -4.91 -0.73 -16.91
C ASP A 197 -3.94 -0.34 -18.03
N ALA A 198 -3.23 0.76 -17.84
CA ALA A 198 -2.18 1.19 -18.79
C ALA A 198 -0.89 0.35 -18.68
N GLY A 199 -0.80 -0.54 -17.71
CA GLY A 199 0.32 -1.46 -17.56
C GLY A 199 1.48 -0.93 -16.72
N ILE A 200 1.26 0.07 -15.87
CA ILE A 200 2.29 0.54 -14.94
C ILE A 200 2.51 -0.51 -13.85
N ARG A 201 3.77 -0.85 -13.59
CA ARG A 201 4.17 -1.74 -12.50
C ARG A 201 5.14 -1.00 -11.60
N PHE A 202 4.74 -0.81 -10.34
CA PHE A 202 5.57 -0.17 -9.32
C PHE A 202 6.45 -1.18 -8.59
N GLY A 203 7.63 -0.75 -8.19
CA GLY A 203 8.60 -1.50 -7.39
C GLY A 203 9.81 -0.64 -7.08
N ILE A 204 10.77 -1.17 -6.33
CA ILE A 204 12.06 -0.54 -6.07
C ILE A 204 13.04 -1.09 -7.10
N LEU A 205 13.60 -0.22 -7.95
CA LEU A 205 14.53 -0.60 -9.01
C LEU A 205 15.93 0.01 -8.82
N GLN A 206 16.11 0.81 -7.77
CA GLN A 206 17.38 1.47 -7.43
C GLN A 206 17.66 1.38 -5.93
N PRO A 207 18.93 1.44 -5.49
CA PRO A 207 19.31 1.38 -4.07
C PRO A 207 18.84 2.58 -3.22
N SER A 208 18.17 3.56 -3.80
CA SER A 208 17.58 4.70 -3.08
C SER A 208 16.37 4.34 -2.22
N ASP A 209 15.85 3.11 -2.33
CA ASP A 209 14.63 2.63 -1.72
C ASP A 209 13.35 3.40 -2.11
N ASN A 210 13.47 4.41 -2.96
CA ASN A 210 12.32 5.13 -3.48
C ASN A 210 11.62 4.34 -4.59
N ALA A 211 10.33 4.60 -4.75
CA ALA A 211 9.53 3.93 -5.76
C ALA A 211 10.04 4.20 -7.18
N SER A 212 9.97 3.18 -7.97
CA SER A 212 10.19 3.23 -9.41
C SER A 212 8.97 2.63 -10.11
N PHE A 213 8.80 2.89 -11.39
CA PHE A 213 7.85 2.14 -12.18
C PHE A 213 8.36 1.79 -13.57
N PHE A 214 7.86 0.68 -14.08
CA PHE A 214 8.04 0.22 -15.43
C PHE A 214 6.69 0.21 -16.16
N ILE A 215 6.65 0.74 -17.36
CA ILE A 215 5.53 0.66 -18.30
C ILE A 215 6.04 0.14 -19.65
N SER A 216 5.28 -0.75 -20.28
CA SER A 216 5.48 -1.15 -21.66
C SER A 216 4.14 -1.61 -22.23
N ASN A 217 3.54 -0.79 -23.05
CA ASN A 217 2.28 -1.05 -23.75
C ASN A 217 2.40 -0.72 -25.24
N ASN A 218 1.30 -0.55 -25.94
CA ASN A 218 1.30 -0.25 -27.38
C ASN A 218 1.67 1.21 -27.69
N HIS A 219 1.67 2.09 -26.69
CA HIS A 219 1.85 3.54 -26.86
C HIS A 219 3.12 4.05 -26.18
N GLU A 220 3.54 3.40 -25.10
CA GLU A 220 4.57 3.91 -24.22
C GLU A 220 5.43 2.79 -23.66
N LYS A 221 6.75 3.03 -23.55
CA LYS A 221 7.70 2.14 -22.90
C LYS A 221 8.76 2.96 -22.18
N GLY A 222 8.89 2.75 -20.87
CA GLY A 222 9.87 3.48 -20.08
C GLY A 222 10.01 2.94 -18.66
N ILE A 223 11.04 3.42 -17.98
CA ILE A 223 11.29 3.24 -16.56
C ILE A 223 11.53 4.61 -15.97
N TRP A 224 10.88 4.89 -14.83
CA TRP A 224 11.03 6.13 -14.05
C TRP A 224 11.35 5.81 -12.62
N HIS A 225 12.12 6.67 -11.98
CA HIS A 225 12.48 6.63 -10.58
C HIS A 225 12.00 7.89 -9.89
N PHE A 226 11.42 7.75 -8.72
CA PHE A 226 11.10 8.87 -7.85
C PHE A 226 12.35 9.28 -7.06
N ASP A 227 12.76 10.55 -7.13
CA ASP A 227 13.94 11.04 -6.42
C ASP A 227 13.63 11.65 -5.04
N GLY A 228 12.34 11.57 -4.62
CA GLY A 228 11.81 12.21 -3.42
C GLY A 228 11.03 13.50 -3.71
N GLU A 229 11.19 14.08 -4.90
CA GLU A 229 10.51 15.31 -5.33
C GLU A 229 9.82 15.16 -6.68
N THR A 230 10.45 14.45 -7.62
CA THR A 230 9.93 14.31 -8.99
C THR A 230 10.27 12.95 -9.58
N TRP A 231 9.68 12.65 -10.75
CA TRP A 231 9.93 11.43 -11.49
C TRP A 231 10.98 11.66 -12.57
N ILE A 232 12.06 10.89 -12.55
CA ILE A 232 13.16 10.95 -13.50
C ILE A 232 13.09 9.71 -14.41
N GLU A 233 13.00 9.93 -15.72
CA GLU A 233 13.06 8.86 -16.70
C GLU A 233 14.49 8.31 -16.80
N ASP A 234 14.62 6.96 -16.83
CA ASP A 234 15.88 6.27 -17.04
C ASP A 234 15.83 5.36 -18.29
N PRO A 235 16.05 5.92 -19.48
CA PRO A 235 16.08 5.14 -20.72
C PRO A 235 17.20 4.09 -20.74
N ALA A 236 18.28 4.29 -19.98
CA ALA A 236 19.38 3.33 -19.92
C ALA A 236 18.94 2.01 -19.26
N MET A 237 17.99 2.07 -18.35
CA MET A 237 17.43 0.89 -17.69
C MET A 237 16.52 0.03 -18.59
N LEU A 238 16.24 0.45 -19.81
CA LEU A 238 15.54 -0.39 -20.79
C LEU A 238 16.46 -1.43 -21.47
N ARG A 239 17.78 -1.35 -21.26
CA ARG A 239 18.75 -2.27 -21.90
C ARG A 239 18.56 -3.70 -21.38
N GLY A 240 18.50 -4.63 -22.34
CA GLY A 240 18.27 -6.06 -22.04
C GLY A 240 16.80 -6.45 -21.99
N LEU A 241 15.87 -5.47 -21.97
CA LEU A 241 14.46 -5.74 -22.15
C LEU A 241 14.13 -5.86 -23.63
N GLY A 242 13.70 -7.04 -24.05
CA GLY A 242 13.29 -7.28 -25.43
C GLY A 242 12.19 -6.32 -25.89
N GLN A 243 12.16 -6.00 -27.17
CA GLN A 243 11.12 -5.11 -27.73
C GLN A 243 9.71 -5.67 -27.56
N ALA A 244 9.58 -6.99 -27.57
CA ALA A 244 8.30 -7.69 -27.40
C ALA A 244 7.80 -7.71 -25.96
N LEU A 245 8.63 -7.36 -24.95
CA LEU A 245 8.20 -7.35 -23.56
C LEU A 245 7.21 -6.20 -23.35
N LYS A 246 5.96 -6.56 -23.14
CA LYS A 246 4.87 -5.63 -22.78
C LYS A 246 4.29 -5.99 -21.42
N THR A 247 3.98 -4.99 -20.62
CA THR A 247 3.24 -5.14 -19.37
C THR A 247 1.76 -5.39 -19.61
N VAL A 248 1.22 -4.70 -20.62
CA VAL A 248 -0.15 -4.85 -21.13
C VAL A 248 -0.13 -4.80 -22.65
N ASP A 249 -0.89 -5.67 -23.30
CA ASP A 249 -1.14 -5.60 -24.73
C ASP A 249 -2.63 -5.37 -24.97
N THR A 250 -2.98 -4.20 -25.51
CA THR A 250 -4.33 -3.68 -25.68
C THR A 250 -5.08 -3.60 -24.36
N THR A 251 -5.75 -4.66 -23.92
CA THR A 251 -6.48 -4.74 -22.66
C THR A 251 -6.03 -5.91 -21.78
N ARG A 252 -5.10 -6.73 -22.28
CA ARG A 252 -4.66 -7.94 -21.62
C ARG A 252 -3.41 -7.66 -20.78
N ASP A 253 -3.48 -8.00 -19.50
CA ASP A 253 -2.30 -8.08 -18.63
C ASP A 253 -1.40 -9.24 -19.10
N ASN A 254 -0.14 -8.94 -19.38
CA ASN A 254 0.84 -9.92 -19.84
C ASN A 254 1.65 -10.58 -18.70
N GLY A 255 1.14 -10.52 -17.47
CA GLY A 255 1.76 -11.19 -16.34
C GLY A 255 3.11 -10.62 -15.92
N VAL A 256 3.40 -9.37 -16.27
CA VAL A 256 4.64 -8.69 -15.85
C VAL A 256 4.45 -8.10 -14.45
N ARG A 257 5.38 -8.41 -13.55
CA ARG A 257 5.38 -7.92 -12.16
C ARG A 257 6.79 -7.50 -11.75
N LEU A 258 6.88 -6.56 -10.81
CA LEU A 258 8.11 -6.21 -10.12
C LEU A 258 8.06 -6.81 -8.71
N ARG A 259 9.04 -7.61 -8.35
CA ARG A 259 9.19 -8.22 -7.02
C ARG A 259 10.65 -8.40 -6.69
N ASP A 260 11.02 -8.09 -5.48
CA ASP A 260 12.30 -8.49 -4.90
C ASP A 260 12.21 -9.97 -4.55
N THR A 261 12.88 -10.82 -5.32
CA THR A 261 12.79 -12.28 -5.24
C THR A 261 13.96 -12.91 -4.51
N ASP A 262 15.04 -12.17 -4.31
CA ASP A 262 16.22 -12.63 -3.59
C ASP A 262 16.54 -11.81 -2.33
N ASN A 263 15.64 -10.89 -1.95
CA ASN A 263 15.69 -10.03 -0.76
C ASN A 263 16.93 -9.12 -0.72
N ASP A 264 17.36 -8.63 -1.89
CA ASP A 264 18.45 -7.66 -1.97
C ASP A 264 17.96 -6.19 -1.94
N GLY A 265 16.65 -5.97 -1.82
CA GLY A 265 16.00 -4.67 -1.81
C GLY A 265 15.65 -4.12 -3.19
N ILE A 266 16.06 -4.80 -4.27
CA ILE A 266 15.82 -4.38 -5.67
C ILE A 266 14.90 -5.39 -6.35
N CYS A 267 13.85 -4.91 -6.98
CA CYS A 267 12.91 -5.79 -7.67
C CYS A 267 13.46 -6.35 -8.97
N GLU A 268 13.25 -7.64 -9.19
CA GLU A 268 13.32 -8.29 -10.49
C GLU A 268 12.06 -8.00 -11.30
N ILE A 269 12.19 -8.10 -12.63
CA ILE A 269 11.06 -8.19 -13.55
C ILE A 269 10.68 -9.67 -13.70
N ILE A 270 9.50 -10.02 -13.21
CA ILE A 270 8.92 -11.35 -13.40
C ILE A 270 7.98 -11.27 -14.60
N VAL A 271 8.09 -12.23 -15.51
CA VAL A 271 7.15 -12.44 -16.60
C VAL A 271 6.54 -13.83 -16.44
N GLY A 272 5.23 -13.89 -16.19
CA GLY A 272 4.49 -15.15 -16.06
C GLY A 272 3.25 -15.10 -16.95
N ASN A 273 3.33 -15.70 -18.14
CA ASN A 273 2.21 -15.87 -19.05
C ASN A 273 2.39 -17.16 -19.87
N PRO A 274 1.37 -17.62 -20.63
CA PRO A 274 1.45 -18.88 -21.37
C PRO A 274 2.61 -18.95 -22.39
N ASP A 275 3.04 -17.81 -22.91
CA ASP A 275 4.06 -17.73 -23.98
C ASP A 275 5.47 -17.50 -23.44
N THR A 276 5.59 -16.92 -22.23
CA THR A 276 6.88 -16.54 -21.65
C THR A 276 6.87 -16.69 -20.14
N GLN A 277 7.87 -17.39 -19.64
CA GLN A 277 8.17 -17.49 -18.20
C GLN A 277 9.64 -17.05 -18.01
N ALA A 278 9.86 -15.94 -17.31
CA ALA A 278 11.19 -15.41 -17.10
C ALA A 278 11.28 -14.59 -15.82
N VAL A 279 12.45 -14.59 -15.22
CA VAL A 279 12.83 -13.62 -14.19
C VAL A 279 14.06 -12.89 -14.71
N LEU A 280 13.99 -11.56 -14.73
CA LEU A 280 15.09 -10.72 -15.20
C LEU A 280 15.60 -9.89 -14.01
N LYS A 281 16.92 -9.97 -13.76
CA LYS A 281 17.61 -9.18 -12.76
C LYS A 281 18.44 -8.08 -13.42
N TRP A 282 18.42 -6.88 -12.84
CA TRP A 282 19.30 -5.79 -13.26
C TRP A 282 20.75 -6.09 -12.84
N VAL A 283 21.68 -6.02 -13.76
CA VAL A 283 23.11 -6.21 -13.51
C VAL A 283 23.84 -4.87 -13.61
N PRO A 284 24.14 -4.17 -12.49
CA PRO A 284 24.69 -2.81 -12.52
C PRO A 284 26.03 -2.72 -13.26
N SER A 285 26.90 -3.73 -13.15
CA SER A 285 28.20 -3.76 -13.83
C SER A 285 28.10 -3.81 -15.35
N ARG A 286 26.99 -4.35 -15.88
CA ARG A 286 26.71 -4.45 -17.32
C ARG A 286 25.70 -3.42 -17.80
N LYS A 287 25.03 -2.74 -16.88
CA LYS A 287 23.94 -1.79 -17.13
C LYS A 287 22.88 -2.38 -18.05
N GLN A 288 22.41 -3.59 -17.72
CA GLN A 288 21.35 -4.27 -18.48
C GLN A 288 20.64 -5.33 -17.65
N TRP A 289 19.40 -5.65 -18.03
CA TRP A 289 18.67 -6.78 -17.51
C TRP A 289 19.22 -8.08 -18.10
N GLN A 290 19.32 -9.11 -17.25
CA GLN A 290 19.74 -10.46 -17.62
C GLN A 290 18.82 -11.48 -16.97
N PRO A 291 18.64 -12.66 -17.59
CA PRO A 291 17.95 -13.76 -16.93
C PRO A 291 18.56 -14.06 -15.57
N ALA A 292 17.71 -14.21 -14.55
CA ALA A 292 18.12 -14.66 -13.23
C ALA A 292 18.60 -16.13 -13.29
N THR A 293 19.31 -16.56 -12.25
CA THR A 293 19.85 -17.92 -12.15
C THR A 293 18.82 -18.97 -11.76
N PHE A 294 17.61 -18.56 -11.45
CA PHE A 294 16.48 -19.42 -11.07
C PHE A 294 15.30 -19.22 -12.02
N ASN A 295 14.45 -20.21 -12.09
CA ASN A 295 13.23 -20.20 -12.90
C ASN A 295 11.99 -20.12 -12.03
N LEU A 296 10.90 -19.61 -12.60
CA LEU A 296 9.60 -19.65 -11.96
C LEU A 296 9.14 -21.12 -11.77
N PRO A 297 8.41 -21.44 -10.68
CA PRO A 297 7.79 -22.74 -10.53
C PRO A 297 6.88 -23.07 -11.73
N PRO A 298 6.77 -24.36 -12.11
CA PRO A 298 5.83 -24.77 -13.15
C PRO A 298 4.38 -24.35 -12.81
N GLY A 299 3.66 -23.83 -13.78
CA GLY A 299 2.25 -23.43 -13.62
C GLY A 299 2.02 -21.99 -13.16
N VAL A 300 3.06 -21.21 -12.99
CA VAL A 300 2.93 -19.75 -12.79
C VAL A 300 2.68 -19.12 -14.17
N THR A 301 1.42 -18.75 -14.43
CA THR A 301 0.99 -18.09 -15.68
C THR A 301 0.18 -16.83 -15.39
#